data_a154a0f3742d72502ef765c9453bff09
#
_entry.id   a154a0f3742d72502ef765c9453bff09
#
_cell.length_a   1.000
_cell.length_b   1.000
_cell.length_c   1.000
_cell.angle_alpha   90.00
_cell.angle_beta   90.00
_cell.angle_gamma   90.00
#
_symmetry.space_group_name_H-M   'P 1'
#
loop_
_entity.id
_entity.type
_entity.pdbx_description
1 polymer ?
#
loop_
_entity_poly.entity_id
_entity_poly.type
_entity_poly.pdbx_seq_one_letter_code
_entity_poly.pdbx_strand_id
1 'polypeptide(L)'
;MIKFAQFGAGFIGKIHGANIANHPRAELTYIYDVNTAAAEQLAAQLGAQVASSPEEIWASDVDAVLIASSTNTHAELLSGSLKAGKAVYCEKPIDLDIDRVKSVVQQAQNTSLPILVGFSRRFDTNHSGIREALQAGEIGKLEMMHITARDPRPPALSYVKVSGGQYRDQTIHFFDMLRWLAGEDPVEVYATGAALVDPAIGEAGDVDTSMLILKFASGALCHINCSRRTSYGYDERVELFGSQGMLVSRRKPRGEVTVYKGESVISEGLHPGWLERMEPTFYRALDALIRVMEGEEMEYPTLIDGLKAQIIAEAAVESLQTKQPVKITYWSPEP
;
A
#
# COMPACT_ATOMS: atom_id res chain seq x y z
N MET A 1 -13.43 -8.31 -22.24
CA MET A 1 -12.36 -8.76 -21.32
C MET A 1 -11.24 -7.74 -21.42
N ILE A 2 -10.74 -7.21 -20.31
CA ILE A 2 -9.66 -6.22 -20.30
C ILE A 2 -8.33 -6.97 -20.38
N LYS A 3 -7.51 -6.61 -21.35
CA LYS A 3 -6.18 -7.21 -21.56
C LYS A 3 -5.14 -6.49 -20.71
N PHE A 4 -4.42 -7.27 -19.91
CA PHE A 4 -3.34 -6.78 -19.06
C PHE A 4 -1.98 -7.27 -19.51
N ALA A 5 -0.98 -6.41 -19.37
CA ALA A 5 0.41 -6.84 -19.27
C ALA A 5 0.94 -6.58 -17.86
N GLN A 6 1.93 -7.37 -17.44
CA GLN A 6 2.53 -7.25 -16.13
C GLN A 6 4.03 -7.02 -16.22
N PHE A 7 4.51 -6.02 -15.46
CA PHE A 7 5.91 -5.77 -15.20
C PHE A 7 6.27 -6.32 -13.82
N GLY A 8 7.20 -7.27 -13.77
CA GLY A 8 7.65 -7.94 -12.56
C GLY A 8 7.06 -9.33 -12.34
N ALA A 9 7.92 -10.33 -12.19
CA ALA A 9 7.60 -11.73 -11.89
C ALA A 9 8.11 -12.15 -10.50
N GLY A 10 8.38 -11.17 -9.62
CA GLY A 10 8.78 -11.37 -8.23
C GLY A 10 7.63 -11.83 -7.34
N PHE A 11 7.83 -11.74 -6.01
CA PHE A 11 6.86 -12.22 -5.01
C PHE A 11 5.45 -11.60 -5.20
N ILE A 12 5.37 -10.27 -5.25
CA ILE A 12 4.09 -9.55 -5.44
C ILE A 12 3.56 -9.74 -6.87
N GLY A 13 4.43 -9.78 -7.88
CA GLY A 13 4.05 -10.05 -9.27
C GLY A 13 3.34 -11.39 -9.44
N LYS A 14 3.75 -12.44 -8.72
CA LYS A 14 3.07 -13.74 -8.74
C LYS A 14 1.64 -13.67 -8.21
N ILE A 15 1.41 -12.88 -7.16
CA ILE A 15 0.08 -12.68 -6.56
C ILE A 15 -0.83 -11.94 -7.55
N HIS A 16 -0.35 -10.83 -8.09
CA HIS A 16 -1.12 -10.03 -9.04
C HIS A 16 -1.37 -10.76 -10.35
N GLY A 17 -0.37 -11.44 -10.90
CA GLY A 17 -0.52 -12.25 -12.11
C GLY A 17 -1.59 -13.32 -11.96
N ALA A 18 -1.59 -14.02 -10.82
CA ALA A 18 -2.63 -15.00 -10.50
C ALA A 18 -4.01 -14.35 -10.36
N ASN A 19 -4.10 -13.17 -9.75
CA ASN A 19 -5.34 -12.42 -9.64
C ASN A 19 -5.89 -12.02 -11.02
N ILE A 20 -5.04 -11.52 -11.93
CA ILE A 20 -5.45 -11.18 -13.30
C ILE A 20 -5.93 -12.42 -14.04
N ALA A 21 -5.13 -13.50 -14.04
CA ALA A 21 -5.43 -14.73 -14.77
C ALA A 21 -6.72 -15.42 -14.28
N ASN A 22 -7.08 -15.27 -12.99
CA ASN A 22 -8.29 -15.84 -12.41
C ASN A 22 -9.48 -14.87 -12.40
N HIS A 23 -9.32 -13.63 -12.89
CA HIS A 23 -10.40 -12.65 -12.88
C HIS A 23 -11.31 -12.84 -14.11
N PRO A 24 -12.66 -12.95 -13.94
CA PRO A 24 -13.56 -13.29 -15.03
C PRO A 24 -13.68 -12.22 -16.14
N ARG A 25 -13.20 -10.99 -15.89
CA ARG A 25 -13.26 -9.86 -16.82
C ARG A 25 -11.88 -9.41 -17.31
N ALA A 26 -10.80 -10.12 -16.93
CA ALA A 26 -9.43 -9.79 -17.32
C ALA A 26 -8.74 -10.95 -18.04
N GLU A 27 -7.72 -10.62 -18.82
CA GLU A 27 -6.82 -11.54 -19.50
C GLU A 27 -5.39 -11.08 -19.26
N LEU A 28 -4.51 -11.95 -18.76
CA LEU A 28 -3.08 -11.67 -18.65
C LEU A 28 -2.40 -12.06 -19.95
N THR A 29 -2.07 -11.09 -20.80
CA THR A 29 -1.51 -11.32 -22.12
C THR A 29 0.01 -11.41 -22.10
N TYR A 30 0.68 -10.47 -21.41
CA TYR A 30 2.14 -10.41 -21.37
C TYR A 30 2.68 -10.30 -19.95
N ILE A 31 3.86 -10.89 -19.74
CA ILE A 31 4.69 -10.69 -18.53
C ILE A 31 6.10 -10.30 -18.98
N TYR A 32 6.64 -9.26 -18.35
CA TYR A 32 8.02 -8.83 -18.48
C TYR A 32 8.73 -8.79 -17.14
N ASP A 33 9.93 -9.31 -17.07
CA ASP A 33 10.86 -9.15 -15.95
C ASP A 33 12.29 -9.14 -16.50
N VAL A 34 13.19 -8.36 -15.89
CA VAL A 34 14.62 -8.36 -16.21
C VAL A 34 15.26 -9.74 -15.97
N ASN A 35 14.70 -10.54 -15.07
CA ASN A 35 14.97 -11.96 -14.91
C ASN A 35 14.03 -12.75 -15.83
N THR A 36 14.46 -12.96 -17.08
CA THR A 36 13.71 -13.68 -18.10
C THR A 36 13.23 -15.05 -17.64
N ALA A 37 14.04 -15.80 -16.90
CA ALA A 37 13.65 -17.12 -16.39
C ALA A 37 12.47 -17.03 -15.40
N ALA A 38 12.39 -15.97 -14.58
CA ALA A 38 11.25 -15.77 -13.70
C ALA A 38 9.99 -15.40 -14.50
N ALA A 39 10.13 -14.58 -15.54
CA ALA A 39 9.03 -14.24 -16.45
C ALA A 39 8.50 -15.48 -17.18
N GLU A 40 9.39 -16.30 -17.76
CA GLU A 40 9.05 -17.55 -18.44
C GLU A 40 8.31 -18.52 -17.51
N GLN A 41 8.81 -18.71 -16.30
CA GLN A 41 8.18 -19.59 -15.32
C GLN A 41 6.76 -19.11 -14.97
N LEU A 42 6.58 -17.83 -14.72
CA LEU A 42 5.28 -17.27 -14.36
C LEU A 42 4.32 -17.26 -15.54
N ALA A 43 4.79 -16.91 -16.74
CA ALA A 43 3.99 -16.93 -17.96
C ALA A 43 3.48 -18.34 -18.30
N ALA A 44 4.34 -19.35 -18.20
CA ALA A 44 3.95 -20.75 -18.40
C ALA A 44 2.89 -21.23 -17.39
N GLN A 45 2.93 -20.75 -16.13
CA GLN A 45 1.95 -21.09 -15.11
C GLN A 45 0.59 -20.43 -15.35
N LEU A 46 0.57 -19.20 -15.89
CA LEU A 46 -0.62 -18.37 -16.00
C LEU A 46 -1.18 -18.29 -17.43
N GLY A 47 -0.56 -18.96 -18.41
CA GLY A 47 -0.99 -18.97 -19.81
C GLY A 47 -0.72 -17.65 -20.57
N ALA A 48 0.24 -16.84 -20.07
CA ALA A 48 0.65 -15.58 -20.68
C ALA A 48 1.86 -15.75 -21.62
N GLN A 49 2.18 -14.71 -22.39
CA GLN A 49 3.39 -14.61 -23.20
C GLN A 49 4.48 -13.83 -22.44
N VAL A 50 5.75 -14.12 -22.75
CA VAL A 50 6.87 -13.32 -22.24
C VAL A 50 7.17 -12.21 -23.22
N ALA A 51 7.11 -10.96 -22.76
CA ALA A 51 7.58 -9.82 -23.54
C ALA A 51 9.10 -9.68 -23.42
N SER A 52 9.76 -9.30 -24.53
CA SER A 52 11.21 -9.14 -24.61
C SER A 52 11.69 -7.80 -24.04
N SER A 53 10.82 -6.80 -24.00
CA SER A 53 11.12 -5.47 -23.48
C SER A 53 9.85 -4.73 -23.05
N PRO A 54 9.97 -3.64 -22.25
CA PRO A 54 8.86 -2.74 -21.94
C PRO A 54 8.21 -2.15 -23.20
N GLU A 55 8.99 -1.81 -24.23
CA GLU A 55 8.52 -1.23 -25.47
C GLU A 55 7.57 -2.15 -26.22
N GLU A 56 7.81 -3.47 -26.19
CA GLU A 56 6.90 -4.47 -26.77
C GLU A 56 5.52 -4.39 -26.10
N ILE A 57 5.47 -4.28 -24.78
CA ILE A 57 4.22 -4.11 -24.02
C ILE A 57 3.54 -2.80 -24.40
N TRP A 58 4.28 -1.70 -24.46
CA TRP A 58 3.71 -0.39 -24.78
C TRP A 58 3.18 -0.31 -26.22
N ALA A 59 3.79 -1.05 -27.15
CA ALA A 59 3.33 -1.13 -28.53
C ALA A 59 2.19 -2.14 -28.76
N SER A 60 1.88 -2.99 -27.76
CA SER A 60 0.86 -4.04 -27.87
C SER A 60 -0.56 -3.48 -27.74
N ASP A 61 -1.57 -4.35 -27.95
CA ASP A 61 -2.99 -4.03 -27.84
C ASP A 61 -3.58 -4.21 -26.44
N VAL A 62 -2.72 -4.30 -25.40
CA VAL A 62 -3.22 -4.39 -24.02
C VAL A 62 -3.90 -3.09 -23.60
N ASP A 63 -4.93 -3.20 -22.77
CA ASP A 63 -5.70 -2.06 -22.27
C ASP A 63 -5.05 -1.42 -21.03
N ALA A 64 -4.41 -2.27 -20.21
CA ALA A 64 -3.83 -1.87 -18.93
C ALA A 64 -2.52 -2.58 -18.64
N VAL A 65 -1.73 -1.99 -17.76
CA VAL A 65 -0.51 -2.60 -17.22
C VAL A 65 -0.59 -2.68 -15.69
N LEU A 66 -0.01 -3.76 -15.15
CA LEU A 66 0.24 -3.92 -13.73
C LEU A 66 1.74 -3.83 -13.48
N ILE A 67 2.17 -2.90 -12.63
CA ILE A 67 3.58 -2.68 -12.29
C ILE A 67 3.83 -3.21 -10.87
N ALA A 68 4.55 -4.32 -10.79
CA ALA A 68 4.93 -5.02 -9.56
C ALA A 68 6.41 -5.45 -9.59
N SER A 69 7.23 -4.67 -10.29
CA SER A 69 8.68 -4.81 -10.42
C SER A 69 9.42 -4.26 -9.19
N SER A 70 10.70 -3.98 -9.28
CA SER A 70 11.44 -3.28 -8.24
C SER A 70 11.05 -1.81 -8.16
N THR A 71 10.92 -1.27 -6.96
CA THR A 71 10.41 0.10 -6.71
C THR A 71 11.08 1.19 -7.56
N ASN A 72 12.40 1.10 -7.74
CA ASN A 72 13.16 2.07 -8.53
C ASN A 72 12.86 2.08 -10.03
N THR A 73 12.00 1.17 -10.50
CA THR A 73 11.55 1.11 -11.90
C THR A 73 10.09 1.54 -12.09
N HIS A 74 9.33 1.70 -11.00
CA HIS A 74 7.88 1.97 -11.08
C HIS A 74 7.60 3.28 -11.82
N ALA A 75 8.26 4.38 -11.44
CA ALA A 75 8.01 5.70 -12.06
C ALA A 75 8.31 5.70 -13.57
N GLU A 76 9.38 5.04 -14.01
CA GLU A 76 9.73 4.93 -15.43
C GLU A 76 8.70 4.11 -16.20
N LEU A 77 8.35 2.92 -15.71
CA LEU A 77 7.37 2.04 -16.33
C LEU A 77 5.97 2.68 -16.37
N LEU A 78 5.59 3.40 -15.31
CA LEU A 78 4.35 4.14 -15.25
C LEU A 78 4.34 5.27 -16.30
N SER A 79 5.41 6.07 -16.37
CA SER A 79 5.55 7.13 -17.36
C SER A 79 5.46 6.61 -18.80
N GLY A 80 6.13 5.50 -19.12
CA GLY A 80 6.05 4.85 -20.43
C GLY A 80 4.64 4.33 -20.74
N SER A 81 3.97 3.75 -19.77
CA SER A 81 2.61 3.23 -19.92
C SER A 81 1.59 4.34 -20.18
N LEU A 82 1.71 5.48 -19.49
CA LEU A 82 0.85 6.64 -19.75
C LEU A 82 1.05 7.22 -21.15
N LYS A 83 2.30 7.32 -21.62
CA LYS A 83 2.61 7.75 -23.00
C LYS A 83 2.03 6.80 -24.05
N ALA A 84 1.96 5.52 -23.71
CA ALA A 84 1.38 4.49 -24.57
C ALA A 84 -0.16 4.39 -24.47
N GLY A 85 -0.81 5.24 -23.67
CA GLY A 85 -2.26 5.27 -23.52
C GLY A 85 -2.83 4.08 -22.73
N LYS A 86 -2.06 3.49 -21.81
CA LYS A 86 -2.49 2.35 -21.01
C LYS A 86 -2.96 2.79 -19.62
N ALA A 87 -4.06 2.21 -19.12
CA ALA A 87 -4.43 2.29 -17.71
C ALA A 87 -3.38 1.59 -16.85
N VAL A 88 -3.22 2.00 -15.59
CA VAL A 88 -2.12 1.49 -14.75
C VAL A 88 -2.60 1.07 -13.37
N TYR A 89 -2.22 -0.13 -12.96
CA TYR A 89 -2.09 -0.50 -11.55
C TYR A 89 -0.60 -0.44 -11.20
N CYS A 90 -0.20 0.41 -10.27
CA CYS A 90 1.19 0.52 -9.83
C CYS A 90 1.33 0.17 -8.35
N GLU A 91 2.19 -0.80 -8.02
CA GLU A 91 2.53 -1.08 -6.62
C GLU A 91 3.17 0.13 -5.94
N LYS A 92 3.00 0.17 -4.63
CA LYS A 92 3.60 1.20 -3.76
C LYS A 92 5.03 0.82 -3.34
N PRO A 93 5.88 1.79 -2.99
CA PRO A 93 5.78 3.21 -3.33
C PRO A 93 5.99 3.44 -4.84
N ILE A 94 5.54 4.58 -5.34
CA ILE A 94 5.68 4.89 -6.80
C ILE A 94 7.14 5.00 -7.20
N ASP A 95 7.99 5.55 -6.35
CA ASP A 95 9.46 5.57 -6.47
C ASP A 95 10.04 5.92 -5.09
N LEU A 96 11.33 5.67 -4.86
CA LEU A 96 12.02 6.16 -3.65
C LEU A 96 12.46 7.62 -3.80
N ASP A 97 12.62 8.10 -5.02
CA ASP A 97 12.93 9.50 -5.34
C ASP A 97 11.63 10.29 -5.52
N ILE A 98 11.36 11.21 -4.59
CA ILE A 98 10.14 12.01 -4.59
C ILE A 98 10.01 12.94 -5.80
N ASP A 99 11.13 13.37 -6.39
CA ASP A 99 11.08 14.25 -7.57
C ASP A 99 10.69 13.46 -8.84
N ARG A 100 11.06 12.19 -8.92
CA ARG A 100 10.55 11.27 -9.95
C ARG A 100 9.04 11.06 -9.78
N VAL A 101 8.56 10.91 -8.54
CA VAL A 101 7.12 10.79 -8.25
C VAL A 101 6.37 12.07 -8.68
N LYS A 102 6.86 13.25 -8.31
CA LYS A 102 6.27 14.55 -8.74
C LYS A 102 6.21 14.65 -10.27
N SER A 103 7.29 14.26 -10.96
CA SER A 103 7.35 14.29 -12.44
C SER A 103 6.26 13.42 -13.06
N VAL A 104 6.05 12.21 -12.56
CA VAL A 104 5.00 11.33 -13.07
C VAL A 104 3.60 11.84 -12.74
N VAL A 105 3.39 12.40 -11.54
CA VAL A 105 2.14 13.03 -11.14
C VAL A 105 1.84 14.23 -12.06
N GLN A 106 2.84 15.08 -12.39
CA GLN A 106 2.68 16.18 -13.34
C GLN A 106 2.31 15.68 -14.73
N GLN A 107 2.96 14.62 -15.22
CA GLN A 107 2.63 14.00 -16.51
C GLN A 107 1.18 13.51 -16.55
N ALA A 108 0.71 12.90 -15.46
CA ALA A 108 -0.62 12.32 -15.37
C ALA A 108 -1.76 13.34 -15.39
N GLN A 109 -1.49 14.65 -15.19
CA GLN A 109 -2.51 15.71 -15.32
C GLN A 109 -3.09 15.80 -16.74
N ASN A 110 -2.35 15.33 -17.74
CA ASN A 110 -2.74 15.40 -19.14
C ASN A 110 -3.48 14.13 -19.63
N THR A 111 -3.92 13.25 -18.73
CA THR A 111 -4.62 12.02 -19.11
C THR A 111 -5.85 11.77 -18.24
N SER A 112 -6.88 11.18 -18.84
CA SER A 112 -8.05 10.65 -18.15
C SER A 112 -7.93 9.14 -17.84
N LEU A 113 -6.78 8.52 -18.12
CA LEU A 113 -6.58 7.10 -17.87
C LEU A 113 -6.66 6.77 -16.38
N PRO A 114 -7.33 5.70 -15.99
CA PRO A 114 -7.31 5.24 -14.61
C PRO A 114 -5.90 4.83 -14.17
N ILE A 115 -5.45 5.36 -13.03
CA ILE A 115 -4.16 5.03 -12.42
C ILE A 115 -4.40 4.73 -10.96
N LEU A 116 -4.33 3.45 -10.59
CA LEU A 116 -4.52 2.97 -9.23
C LEU A 116 -3.16 2.66 -8.59
N VAL A 117 -2.90 3.22 -7.42
CA VAL A 117 -1.70 2.91 -6.61
C VAL A 117 -2.03 1.81 -5.60
N GLY A 118 -1.13 0.85 -5.42
CA GLY A 118 -1.31 -0.39 -4.65
C GLY A 118 -1.51 -0.23 -3.13
N PHE A 119 -2.29 0.77 -2.68
CA PHE A 119 -2.70 0.88 -1.28
C PHE A 119 -3.86 -0.06 -0.96
N SER A 120 -3.53 -1.34 -0.94
CA SER A 120 -4.50 -2.43 -0.81
C SER A 120 -5.37 -2.36 0.47
N ARG A 121 -4.92 -1.65 1.53
CA ARG A 121 -5.67 -1.51 2.80
C ARG A 121 -7.01 -0.81 2.63
N ARG A 122 -7.17 0.09 1.66
CA ARG A 122 -8.48 0.72 1.36
C ARG A 122 -9.54 -0.30 0.92
N PHE A 123 -9.11 -1.47 0.42
CA PHE A 123 -9.97 -2.58 -0.03
C PHE A 123 -10.18 -3.68 1.03
N ASP A 124 -9.72 -3.47 2.26
CA ASP A 124 -10.05 -4.34 3.39
C ASP A 124 -11.45 -4.03 3.91
N THR A 125 -12.27 -5.06 4.07
CA THR A 125 -13.68 -4.92 4.49
C THR A 125 -13.87 -4.24 5.84
N ASN A 126 -12.91 -4.40 6.77
CA ASN A 126 -13.01 -3.74 8.06
C ASN A 126 -12.65 -2.26 7.94
N HIS A 127 -11.63 -1.92 7.13
CA HIS A 127 -11.21 -0.54 6.95
C HIS A 127 -12.22 0.26 6.12
N SER A 128 -12.80 -0.33 5.06
CA SER A 128 -13.87 0.31 4.29
C SER A 128 -15.12 0.51 5.15
N GLY A 129 -15.50 -0.48 5.98
CA GLY A 129 -16.61 -0.32 6.92
C GLY A 129 -16.39 0.79 7.96
N ILE A 130 -15.14 0.97 8.47
CA ILE A 130 -14.81 2.12 9.32
C ILE A 130 -14.96 3.44 8.54
N ARG A 131 -14.49 3.49 7.29
CA ARG A 131 -14.60 4.68 6.44
C ARG A 131 -16.08 5.06 6.21
N GLU A 132 -16.90 4.08 5.85
CA GLU A 132 -18.33 4.26 5.62
C GLU A 132 -19.06 4.77 6.88
N ALA A 133 -18.81 4.16 8.04
CA ALA A 133 -19.41 4.57 9.31
C ALA A 133 -18.97 5.99 9.72
N LEU A 134 -17.68 6.34 9.50
CA LEU A 134 -17.18 7.69 9.77
C LEU A 134 -17.83 8.73 8.84
N GLN A 135 -17.97 8.42 7.55
CA GLN A 135 -18.66 9.29 6.58
C GLN A 135 -20.15 9.45 6.87
N ALA A 136 -20.79 8.41 7.42
CA ALA A 136 -22.17 8.47 7.91
C ALA A 136 -22.33 9.31 9.20
N GLY A 137 -21.20 9.75 9.81
CA GLY A 137 -21.23 10.58 11.03
C GLY A 137 -21.52 9.82 12.31
N GLU A 138 -21.37 8.46 12.33
CA GLU A 138 -21.76 7.62 13.47
C GLU A 138 -21.02 7.95 14.77
N ILE A 139 -19.80 8.51 14.69
CA ILE A 139 -19.02 8.90 15.88
C ILE A 139 -18.90 10.41 16.06
N GLY A 140 -19.63 11.20 15.26
CA GLY A 140 -19.54 12.65 15.27
C GLY A 140 -18.20 13.16 14.70
N LYS A 141 -17.64 14.24 15.28
CA LYS A 141 -16.35 14.79 14.85
C LYS A 141 -15.21 13.86 15.25
N LEU A 142 -14.33 13.52 14.32
CA LEU A 142 -13.10 12.75 14.62
C LEU A 142 -12.16 13.57 15.52
N GLU A 143 -11.68 12.97 16.61
CA GLU A 143 -10.79 13.58 17.60
C GLU A 143 -9.45 12.85 17.69
N MET A 144 -9.46 11.50 17.70
CA MET A 144 -8.23 10.69 17.76
C MET A 144 -8.30 9.47 16.84
N MET A 145 -7.13 9.07 16.36
CA MET A 145 -6.92 7.86 15.58
C MET A 145 -5.74 7.08 16.15
N HIS A 146 -5.92 5.78 16.35
CA HIS A 146 -4.84 4.87 16.74
C HIS A 146 -4.68 3.79 15.68
N ILE A 147 -3.47 3.65 15.15
CA ILE A 147 -3.11 2.63 14.18
C ILE A 147 -1.99 1.76 14.75
N THR A 148 -2.20 0.46 14.73
CA THR A 148 -1.19 -0.55 15.07
C THR A 148 -0.84 -1.33 13.82
N ALA A 149 0.46 -1.45 13.52
CA ALA A 149 0.99 -2.12 12.34
C ALA A 149 2.21 -2.97 12.72
N ARG A 150 2.02 -4.26 12.92
CA ARG A 150 3.07 -5.16 13.41
C ARG A 150 3.18 -6.40 12.54
N ASP A 151 4.34 -6.53 11.89
CA ASP A 151 4.68 -7.71 11.10
C ASP A 151 5.17 -8.86 12.00
N PRO A 152 4.98 -10.12 11.61
CA PRO A 152 5.45 -11.27 12.39
C PRO A 152 6.97 -11.37 12.47
N ARG A 153 7.67 -10.90 11.45
CA ARG A 153 9.14 -10.94 11.34
C ARG A 153 9.65 -9.83 10.39
N PRO A 154 10.88 -9.37 10.56
CA PRO A 154 11.49 -8.41 9.66
C PRO A 154 11.74 -9.02 8.28
N PRO A 155 11.77 -8.20 7.23
CA PRO A 155 12.23 -8.63 5.92
C PRO A 155 13.73 -8.94 5.95
N ALA A 156 14.22 -9.62 4.90
CA ALA A 156 15.66 -9.87 4.74
C ALA A 156 16.44 -8.55 4.71
N LEU A 157 17.63 -8.53 5.31
CA LEU A 157 18.48 -7.33 5.39
C LEU A 157 18.86 -6.79 4.00
N SER A 158 18.99 -7.65 2.98
CA SER A 158 19.18 -7.25 1.59
C SER A 158 18.04 -6.40 1.07
N TYR A 159 16.80 -6.69 1.47
CA TYR A 159 15.63 -5.90 1.12
C TYR A 159 15.57 -4.59 1.91
N VAL A 160 15.86 -4.60 3.21
CA VAL A 160 15.91 -3.38 4.04
C VAL A 160 16.78 -2.30 3.39
N LYS A 161 17.95 -2.69 2.87
CA LYS A 161 18.93 -1.77 2.24
C LYS A 161 18.42 -1.08 0.97
N VAL A 162 17.39 -1.62 0.32
CA VAL A 162 16.85 -1.10 -0.95
C VAL A 162 15.39 -0.68 -0.87
N SER A 163 14.71 -0.94 0.25
CA SER A 163 13.28 -0.67 0.44
C SER A 163 12.95 0.80 0.75
N GLY A 164 13.96 1.61 1.08
CA GLY A 164 13.78 2.98 1.56
C GLY A 164 13.47 3.09 3.06
N GLY A 165 13.53 1.99 3.80
CA GLY A 165 13.34 1.94 5.25
C GLY A 165 11.87 1.77 5.67
N GLN A 166 11.66 1.66 7.00
CA GLN A 166 10.34 1.32 7.57
C GLN A 166 9.24 2.29 7.14
N TYR A 167 9.52 3.59 7.08
CA TYR A 167 8.48 4.60 6.78
C TYR A 167 8.04 4.59 5.32
N ARG A 168 8.95 4.35 4.37
CA ARG A 168 8.63 4.27 2.94
C ARG A 168 8.10 2.90 2.50
N ASP A 169 8.41 1.84 3.27
CA ASP A 169 8.00 0.47 2.94
C ASP A 169 6.75 0.01 3.72
N GLN A 170 6.81 0.00 5.05
CA GLN A 170 5.72 -0.50 5.91
C GLN A 170 4.73 0.61 6.26
N THR A 171 5.21 1.73 6.81
CA THR A 171 4.33 2.76 7.39
C THR A 171 3.60 3.57 6.32
N ILE A 172 4.10 3.62 5.09
CA ILE A 172 3.47 4.33 3.97
C ILE A 172 2.00 3.91 3.72
N HIS A 173 1.68 2.66 3.95
CA HIS A 173 0.30 2.17 3.87
C HIS A 173 -0.63 2.86 4.87
N PHE A 174 -0.11 3.19 6.03
CA PHE A 174 -0.86 3.82 7.11
C PHE A 174 -0.88 5.33 6.97
N PHE A 175 0.11 5.92 6.29
CA PHE A 175 0.07 7.33 5.86
C PHE A 175 -1.02 7.55 4.81
N ASP A 176 -1.22 6.63 3.89
CA ASP A 176 -2.36 6.65 2.97
C ASP A 176 -3.67 6.46 3.74
N MET A 177 -3.75 5.44 4.58
CA MET A 177 -4.98 5.07 5.29
C MET A 177 -5.46 6.18 6.24
N LEU A 178 -4.58 6.81 7.02
CA LEU A 178 -5.01 7.88 7.94
C LEU A 178 -5.60 9.09 7.20
N ARG A 179 -5.02 9.46 6.03
CA ARG A 179 -5.53 10.53 5.17
C ARG A 179 -6.91 10.18 4.62
N TRP A 180 -7.01 8.96 4.09
CA TRP A 180 -8.27 8.44 3.55
C TRP A 180 -9.36 8.37 4.62
N LEU A 181 -9.07 7.86 5.80
CA LEU A 181 -10.04 7.80 6.91
C LEU A 181 -10.43 9.19 7.39
N ALA A 182 -9.47 10.07 7.67
CA ALA A 182 -9.75 11.42 8.15
C ALA A 182 -10.45 12.32 7.12
N GLY A 183 -10.26 12.05 5.81
CA GLY A 183 -10.72 12.94 4.73
C GLY A 183 -9.93 14.25 4.64
N GLU A 184 -8.79 14.35 5.33
CA GLU A 184 -7.88 15.49 5.32
C GLU A 184 -6.42 15.07 5.45
N ASP A 185 -5.50 15.95 5.08
CA ASP A 185 -4.06 15.70 5.15
C ASP A 185 -3.49 16.16 6.50
N PRO A 186 -2.60 15.39 7.16
CA PRO A 186 -1.93 15.83 8.38
C PRO A 186 -0.96 16.98 8.10
N VAL A 187 -0.81 17.91 9.03
CA VAL A 187 0.00 19.13 8.88
C VAL A 187 1.35 19.06 9.62
N GLU A 188 1.50 18.10 10.53
CA GLU A 188 2.71 17.92 11.33
C GLU A 188 2.90 16.45 11.69
N VAL A 189 4.15 16.00 11.77
CA VAL A 189 4.53 14.65 12.24
C VAL A 189 5.68 14.74 13.22
N TYR A 190 5.60 13.95 14.30
CA TYR A 190 6.72 13.61 15.17
C TYR A 190 6.92 12.10 15.12
N ALA A 191 8.15 11.66 14.81
CA ALA A 191 8.50 10.26 14.69
C ALA A 191 9.69 9.91 15.58
N THR A 192 9.60 8.76 16.25
CA THR A 192 10.70 8.16 17.00
C THR A 192 10.75 6.67 16.75
N GLY A 193 11.95 6.09 16.79
CA GLY A 193 12.12 4.66 16.52
C GLY A 193 13.52 4.17 16.89
N ALA A 194 13.66 2.85 16.91
CA ALA A 194 14.90 2.15 17.18
C ALA A 194 14.93 0.78 16.51
N ALA A 195 16.10 0.20 16.36
CA ALA A 195 16.30 -1.19 15.95
C ALA A 195 16.28 -2.09 17.21
N LEU A 196 15.09 -2.53 17.61
CA LEU A 196 14.88 -3.37 18.82
C LEU A 196 14.70 -4.86 18.47
N VAL A 197 14.46 -5.16 17.21
CA VAL A 197 14.24 -6.52 16.71
C VAL A 197 15.53 -7.12 16.20
N ASP A 198 16.25 -6.40 15.32
CA ASP A 198 17.51 -6.82 14.74
C ASP A 198 18.50 -5.63 14.67
N PRO A 199 19.63 -5.66 15.41
CA PRO A 199 20.63 -4.61 15.38
C PRO A 199 21.17 -4.31 13.96
N ALA A 200 21.22 -5.31 13.07
CA ALA A 200 21.67 -5.12 11.70
C ALA A 200 20.79 -4.16 10.88
N ILE A 201 19.52 -4.00 11.25
CA ILE A 201 18.64 -2.99 10.67
C ILE A 201 19.11 -1.59 11.07
N GLY A 202 19.49 -1.40 12.34
CA GLY A 202 20.07 -0.15 12.83
C GLY A 202 21.40 0.18 12.15
N GLU A 203 22.27 -0.81 11.96
CA GLU A 203 23.53 -0.67 11.21
C GLU A 203 23.31 -0.29 9.74
N ALA A 204 22.18 -0.71 9.16
CA ALA A 204 21.75 -0.30 7.81
C ALA A 204 21.11 1.11 7.77
N GLY A 205 21.00 1.81 8.90
CA GLY A 205 20.45 3.16 9.00
C GLY A 205 18.92 3.23 9.06
N ASP A 206 18.25 2.12 9.40
CA ASP A 206 16.79 2.03 9.50
C ASP A 206 16.35 1.68 10.93
N VAL A 207 15.04 1.72 11.16
CA VAL A 207 14.39 1.28 12.39
C VAL A 207 13.45 0.11 12.11
N ASP A 208 13.23 -0.75 13.10
CA ASP A 208 12.26 -1.84 13.02
C ASP A 208 11.08 -1.67 13.98
N THR A 209 11.19 -0.74 14.90
CA THR A 209 10.16 -0.41 15.88
C THR A 209 10.06 1.11 15.97
N SER A 210 8.85 1.64 15.77
CA SER A 210 8.63 3.09 15.76
C SER A 210 7.27 3.49 16.30
N MET A 211 7.20 4.73 16.78
CA MET A 211 5.97 5.42 17.16
C MET A 211 5.95 6.79 16.50
N LEU A 212 4.77 7.15 15.97
CA LEU A 212 4.56 8.44 15.33
C LEU A 212 3.31 9.10 15.90
N ILE A 213 3.36 10.43 16.01
CA ILE A 213 2.20 11.28 16.29
C ILE A 213 2.05 12.23 15.12
N LEU A 214 0.85 12.27 14.54
CA LEU A 214 0.50 13.20 13.47
C LEU A 214 -0.65 14.09 13.92
N LYS A 215 -0.63 15.35 13.47
CA LYS A 215 -1.65 16.34 13.78
C LYS A 215 -2.32 16.80 12.49
N PHE A 216 -3.63 16.89 12.52
CA PHE A 216 -4.45 17.41 11.42
C PHE A 216 -4.82 18.87 11.61
N ALA A 217 -5.18 19.57 10.53
CA ALA A 217 -5.62 20.96 10.57
C ALA A 217 -6.91 21.13 11.37
N SER A 218 -7.80 20.14 11.37
CA SER A 218 -9.02 20.08 12.21
C SER A 218 -8.73 20.05 13.72
N GLY A 219 -7.48 19.76 14.12
CA GLY A 219 -7.04 19.51 15.48
C GLY A 219 -7.06 18.05 15.90
N ALA A 220 -7.57 17.13 15.06
CA ALA A 220 -7.51 15.70 15.33
C ALA A 220 -6.06 15.20 15.41
N LEU A 221 -5.84 14.16 16.20
CA LEU A 221 -4.53 13.55 16.44
C LEU A 221 -4.52 12.10 15.95
N CYS A 222 -3.41 11.68 15.36
CA CYS A 222 -3.20 10.28 15.02
C CYS A 222 -1.93 9.75 15.67
N HIS A 223 -2.02 8.55 16.25
CA HIS A 223 -0.88 7.79 16.73
C HIS A 223 -0.72 6.51 15.88
N ILE A 224 0.49 6.30 15.35
CA ILE A 224 0.85 5.05 14.67
C ILE A 224 1.95 4.35 15.48
N ASN A 225 1.81 3.06 15.75
CA ASN A 225 2.89 2.24 16.26
C ASN A 225 3.19 1.09 15.30
N CYS A 226 4.46 0.94 14.96
CA CYS A 226 4.96 -0.08 14.05
C CYS A 226 6.00 -0.98 14.73
N SER A 227 5.99 -2.26 14.39
CA SER A 227 7.09 -3.19 14.70
C SER A 227 7.22 -4.23 13.60
N ARG A 228 8.46 -4.63 13.32
CA ARG A 228 8.75 -5.72 12.38
C ARG A 228 8.88 -7.07 13.10
N ARG A 229 8.27 -7.22 14.30
CA ARG A 229 8.20 -8.49 15.02
C ARG A 229 6.96 -8.58 15.91
N THR A 230 6.25 -9.72 15.79
CA THR A 230 5.28 -10.19 16.78
C THR A 230 5.49 -11.68 17.03
N SER A 231 5.24 -12.15 18.25
CA SER A 231 5.27 -13.59 18.57
C SER A 231 3.90 -14.28 18.38
N TYR A 232 2.86 -13.49 18.04
CA TYR A 232 1.45 -13.94 18.05
C TYR A 232 0.76 -13.78 16.68
N GLY A 233 1.49 -13.48 15.61
CA GLY A 233 0.99 -13.33 14.25
C GLY A 233 0.86 -11.87 13.79
N TYR A 234 0.34 -11.66 12.58
CA TYR A 234 0.18 -10.33 11.99
C TYR A 234 -0.87 -9.52 12.74
N ASP A 235 -0.48 -8.31 13.21
CA ASP A 235 -1.34 -7.46 14.03
C ASP A 235 -1.54 -6.07 13.39
N GLU A 236 -2.67 -5.89 12.73
CA GLU A 236 -3.10 -4.62 12.17
C GLU A 236 -4.46 -4.24 12.78
N ARG A 237 -4.53 -3.04 13.35
CA ARG A 237 -5.71 -2.50 14.03
C ARG A 237 -5.86 -1.02 13.79
N VAL A 238 -7.09 -0.57 13.66
CA VAL A 238 -7.47 0.84 13.56
C VAL A 238 -8.55 1.13 14.59
N GLU A 239 -8.37 2.20 15.35
CA GLU A 239 -9.35 2.75 16.28
C GLU A 239 -9.53 4.22 15.98
N LEU A 240 -10.78 4.65 15.82
CA LEU A 240 -11.18 6.04 15.63
C LEU A 240 -12.08 6.44 16.81
N PHE A 241 -11.69 7.49 17.52
CA PHE A 241 -12.45 8.07 18.60
C PHE A 241 -12.99 9.44 18.16
N GLY A 242 -14.27 9.64 18.31
CA GLY A 242 -14.95 10.88 17.95
C GLY A 242 -15.82 11.40 19.09
N SER A 243 -16.39 12.57 18.90
CA SER A 243 -17.18 13.30 19.91
C SER A 243 -18.45 12.58 20.37
N GLN A 244 -18.90 11.54 19.64
CA GLN A 244 -20.15 10.81 19.94
C GLN A 244 -19.96 9.29 20.02
N GLY A 245 -18.76 8.78 19.79
CA GLY A 245 -18.52 7.34 19.82
C GLY A 245 -17.14 6.91 19.32
N MET A 246 -16.99 5.62 19.10
CA MET A 246 -15.73 5.02 18.69
C MET A 246 -15.96 3.91 17.68
N LEU A 247 -15.09 3.83 16.66
CA LEU A 247 -15.04 2.75 15.67
C LEU A 247 -13.74 1.95 15.86
N VAL A 248 -13.81 0.64 15.78
CA VAL A 248 -12.63 -0.23 15.94
C VAL A 248 -12.61 -1.34 14.90
N SER A 249 -11.53 -1.40 14.12
CA SER A 249 -11.15 -2.59 13.39
C SER A 249 -10.24 -3.45 14.26
N ARG A 250 -10.79 -4.57 14.74
CA ARG A 250 -10.05 -5.49 15.62
C ARG A 250 -9.10 -6.39 14.82
N ARG A 251 -8.21 -7.05 15.53
CA ARG A 251 -7.40 -8.15 14.98
C ARG A 251 -8.30 -9.19 14.33
N LYS A 252 -7.90 -9.67 13.16
CA LYS A 252 -8.62 -10.73 12.46
C LYS A 252 -7.96 -12.07 12.77
N PRO A 253 -8.63 -12.97 13.55
CA PRO A 253 -8.14 -14.31 13.79
C PRO A 253 -8.22 -15.15 12.50
N ARG A 254 -7.51 -16.28 12.45
CA ARG A 254 -7.58 -17.24 11.34
C ARG A 254 -8.96 -17.89 11.21
N GLY A 255 -9.67 -18.02 12.31
CA GLY A 255 -11.02 -18.55 12.39
C GLY A 255 -11.72 -18.07 13.66
N GLU A 256 -12.99 -18.42 13.83
CA GLU A 256 -13.86 -17.93 14.90
C GLU A 256 -14.14 -18.97 15.98
N VAL A 257 -13.42 -20.11 15.96
CA VAL A 257 -13.61 -21.17 16.96
C VAL A 257 -12.95 -20.78 18.27
N THR A 258 -13.74 -20.82 19.35
CA THR A 258 -13.26 -20.61 20.72
C THR A 258 -13.56 -21.85 21.55
N VAL A 259 -12.55 -22.35 22.25
CA VAL A 259 -12.66 -23.50 23.12
C VAL A 259 -12.78 -23.04 24.58
N TYR A 260 -13.86 -23.36 25.20
CA TYR A 260 -14.08 -23.18 26.64
C TYR A 260 -13.77 -24.49 27.37
N LYS A 261 -12.72 -24.51 28.19
CA LYS A 261 -12.30 -25.73 28.93
C LYS A 261 -11.82 -25.36 30.31
N GLY A 262 -12.58 -25.82 31.35
CA GLY A 262 -12.31 -25.44 32.73
C GLY A 262 -12.38 -23.92 32.91
N GLU A 263 -11.34 -23.33 33.47
CA GLU A 263 -11.21 -21.89 33.67
C GLU A 263 -10.54 -21.17 32.48
N SER A 264 -10.25 -21.89 31.38
CA SER A 264 -9.52 -21.36 30.23
C SER A 264 -10.45 -21.08 29.05
N VAL A 265 -10.18 -19.98 28.36
CA VAL A 265 -10.78 -19.61 27.07
C VAL A 265 -9.65 -19.53 26.05
N ILE A 266 -9.69 -20.38 25.05
CA ILE A 266 -8.66 -20.51 24.01
C ILE A 266 -9.32 -20.15 22.68
N SER A 267 -8.91 -19.05 22.08
CA SER A 267 -9.33 -18.62 20.74
C SER A 267 -8.25 -18.94 19.71
N GLU A 268 -8.64 -19.03 18.45
CA GLU A 268 -7.70 -19.18 17.36
C GLU A 268 -6.74 -17.98 17.27
N GLY A 269 -5.49 -18.26 16.88
CA GLY A 269 -4.46 -17.25 16.71
C GLY A 269 -4.69 -16.37 15.47
N LEU A 270 -3.87 -15.34 15.34
CA LEU A 270 -3.86 -14.46 14.17
C LEU A 270 -3.24 -15.18 12.96
N HIS A 271 -3.42 -14.58 11.77
CA HIS A 271 -2.72 -15.02 10.57
C HIS A 271 -1.20 -14.97 10.79
N PRO A 272 -0.43 -15.96 10.28
CA PRO A 272 1.02 -16.02 10.49
C PRO A 272 1.78 -14.93 9.74
N GLY A 273 1.20 -14.36 8.69
CA GLY A 273 1.79 -13.31 7.85
C GLY A 273 0.78 -12.27 7.39
N TRP A 274 1.31 -11.18 6.85
CA TRP A 274 0.51 -10.11 6.26
C TRP A 274 -0.20 -10.59 4.99
N LEU A 275 0.42 -11.51 4.24
CA LEU A 275 -0.14 -11.99 2.98
C LEU A 275 -1.47 -12.68 3.20
N GLU A 276 -1.51 -13.68 4.08
CA GLU A 276 -2.72 -14.45 4.34
C GLU A 276 -3.86 -13.57 4.88
N ARG A 277 -3.50 -12.47 5.56
CA ARG A 277 -4.47 -11.48 6.05
C ARG A 277 -4.97 -10.56 4.94
N MET A 278 -4.07 -10.15 4.02
CA MET A 278 -4.32 -9.10 3.03
C MET A 278 -4.59 -9.61 1.60
N GLU A 279 -4.38 -10.91 1.34
CA GLU A 279 -4.55 -11.50 0.00
C GLU A 279 -5.86 -11.08 -0.69
N PRO A 280 -7.04 -11.09 -0.04
CA PRO A 280 -8.29 -10.68 -0.69
C PRO A 280 -8.31 -9.21 -1.12
N THR A 281 -7.48 -8.36 -0.52
CA THR A 281 -7.45 -6.92 -0.83
C THR A 281 -6.79 -6.64 -2.18
N PHE A 282 -5.82 -7.46 -2.58
CA PHE A 282 -5.17 -7.34 -3.89
C PHE A 282 -6.13 -7.66 -5.04
N TYR A 283 -6.95 -8.70 -4.88
CA TYR A 283 -7.98 -9.03 -5.84
C TYR A 283 -9.02 -7.91 -5.96
N ARG A 284 -9.49 -7.37 -4.83
CA ARG A 284 -10.46 -6.27 -4.83
C ARG A 284 -9.90 -4.98 -5.41
N ALA A 285 -8.62 -4.69 -5.19
CA ALA A 285 -7.96 -3.54 -5.81
C ALA A 285 -7.87 -3.68 -7.34
N LEU A 286 -7.57 -4.89 -7.85
CA LEU A 286 -7.62 -5.18 -9.27
C LEU A 286 -9.04 -5.05 -9.83
N ASP A 287 -10.05 -5.64 -9.14
CA ASP A 287 -11.45 -5.52 -9.53
C ASP A 287 -11.91 -4.05 -9.59
N ALA A 288 -11.46 -3.22 -8.64
CA ALA A 288 -11.75 -1.80 -8.64
C ALA A 288 -11.20 -1.09 -9.89
N LEU A 289 -9.94 -1.34 -10.28
CA LEU A 289 -9.39 -0.79 -11.52
C LEU A 289 -10.21 -1.23 -12.74
N ILE A 290 -10.56 -2.52 -12.81
CA ILE A 290 -11.38 -3.06 -13.91
C ILE A 290 -12.73 -2.37 -13.99
N ARG A 291 -13.44 -2.19 -12.87
CA ARG A 291 -14.73 -1.50 -12.79
C ARG A 291 -14.62 -0.03 -13.23
N VAL A 292 -13.59 0.66 -12.80
CA VAL A 292 -13.32 2.06 -13.24
C VAL A 292 -13.07 2.12 -14.75
N MET A 293 -12.30 1.16 -15.32
CA MET A 293 -12.09 1.08 -16.77
C MET A 293 -13.39 0.77 -17.55
N GLU A 294 -14.34 0.10 -16.92
CA GLU A 294 -15.68 -0.15 -17.46
C GLU A 294 -16.65 1.02 -17.27
N GLY A 295 -16.19 2.14 -16.67
CA GLY A 295 -16.94 3.38 -16.52
C GLY A 295 -17.70 3.52 -15.20
N GLU A 296 -17.40 2.69 -14.21
CA GLU A 296 -17.98 2.84 -12.88
C GLU A 296 -17.30 3.97 -12.10
N GLU A 297 -18.07 4.87 -11.52
CA GLU A 297 -17.57 5.90 -10.62
C GLU A 297 -17.36 5.33 -9.21
N MET A 298 -16.10 5.32 -8.75
CA MET A 298 -15.76 4.89 -7.40
C MET A 298 -14.48 5.55 -6.90
N GLU A 299 -14.35 5.65 -5.58
CA GLU A 299 -13.10 6.13 -4.93
C GLU A 299 -12.04 5.03 -4.98
N TYR A 300 -10.83 5.38 -5.42
CA TYR A 300 -9.66 4.49 -5.38
C TYR A 300 -8.38 5.29 -5.11
N PRO A 301 -7.30 4.65 -4.61
CA PRO A 301 -6.05 5.34 -4.35
C PRO A 301 -5.36 5.78 -5.65
N THR A 302 -5.17 7.08 -5.78
CA THR A 302 -4.61 7.74 -6.97
C THR A 302 -3.10 8.00 -6.86
N LEU A 303 -2.48 8.51 -7.93
CA LEU A 303 -1.09 9.00 -7.88
C LEU A 303 -0.89 10.12 -6.87
N ILE A 304 -1.88 11.00 -6.70
CA ILE A 304 -1.83 12.07 -5.69
C ILE A 304 -1.81 11.48 -4.27
N ASP A 305 -2.55 10.41 -4.03
CA ASP A 305 -2.50 9.70 -2.76
C ASP A 305 -1.11 9.10 -2.51
N GLY A 306 -0.52 8.49 -3.55
CA GLY A 306 0.84 7.95 -3.51
C GLY A 306 1.87 9.02 -3.17
N LEU A 307 1.83 10.16 -3.86
CA LEU A 307 2.72 11.29 -3.60
C LEU A 307 2.55 11.83 -2.17
N LYS A 308 1.32 12.07 -1.74
CA LYS A 308 1.06 12.61 -0.40
C LYS A 308 1.47 11.65 0.72
N ALA A 309 1.24 10.35 0.55
CA ALA A 309 1.71 9.34 1.50
C ALA A 309 3.26 9.32 1.59
N GLN A 310 3.95 9.50 0.45
CA GLN A 310 5.40 9.59 0.44
C GLN A 310 5.91 10.90 1.05
N ILE A 311 5.27 12.04 0.81
CA ILE A 311 5.61 13.32 1.48
C ILE A 311 5.56 13.16 3.00
N ILE A 312 4.55 12.47 3.54
CA ILE A 312 4.46 12.18 4.97
C ILE A 312 5.60 11.26 5.40
N ALA A 313 5.96 10.26 4.59
CA ALA A 313 7.09 9.37 4.90
C ALA A 313 8.42 10.13 4.96
N GLU A 314 8.68 11.05 4.02
CA GLU A 314 9.87 11.93 4.05
C GLU A 314 9.91 12.80 5.30
N ALA A 315 8.79 13.44 5.67
CA ALA A 315 8.70 14.24 6.88
C ALA A 315 8.91 13.39 8.16
N ALA A 316 8.44 12.14 8.17
CA ALA A 316 8.67 11.20 9.27
C ALA A 316 10.15 10.79 9.39
N VAL A 317 10.83 10.57 8.25
CA VAL A 317 12.29 10.31 8.22
C VAL A 317 13.05 11.51 8.76
N GLU A 318 12.73 12.73 8.32
CA GLU A 318 13.33 13.96 8.83
C GLU A 318 13.11 14.12 10.34
N SER A 319 11.88 13.87 10.82
CA SER A 319 11.56 13.93 12.24
C SER A 319 12.36 12.93 13.07
N LEU A 320 12.53 11.68 12.57
CA LEU A 320 13.36 10.67 13.23
C LEU A 320 14.83 11.10 13.34
N GLN A 321 15.36 11.72 12.28
CA GLN A 321 16.76 12.17 12.23
C GLN A 321 17.00 13.38 13.11
N THR A 322 16.12 14.37 13.04
CA THR A 322 16.24 15.65 13.79
C THR A 322 15.76 15.53 15.23
N LYS A 323 14.97 14.50 15.55
CA LYS A 323 14.30 14.32 16.85
C LYS A 323 13.36 15.51 17.20
N GLN A 324 12.80 16.14 16.17
CA GLN A 324 11.89 17.28 16.28
C GLN A 324 10.59 17.02 15.51
N PRO A 325 9.47 17.66 15.88
CA PRO A 325 8.30 17.71 15.04
C PRO A 325 8.62 18.40 13.69
N VAL A 326 8.09 17.86 12.59
CA VAL A 326 8.27 18.38 11.24
C VAL A 326 6.93 18.80 10.67
N LYS A 327 6.83 20.02 10.15
CA LYS A 327 5.67 20.49 9.37
C LYS A 327 5.66 19.80 8.01
N ILE A 328 4.49 19.32 7.62
CA ILE A 328 4.32 18.63 6.34
C ILE A 328 3.89 19.67 5.30
N THR A 329 4.68 19.82 4.25
CA THR A 329 4.38 20.69 3.11
C THR A 329 4.05 19.85 1.89
N TYR A 330 2.82 19.94 1.42
CA TYR A 330 2.35 19.18 0.25
C TYR A 330 2.67 19.94 -1.03
N TRP A 331 3.21 19.20 -1.98
CA TRP A 331 3.36 19.67 -3.35
C TRP A 331 2.06 19.43 -4.15
N SER A 332 1.71 20.34 -5.01
CA SER A 332 0.60 20.22 -5.96
C SER A 332 1.14 20.40 -7.38
N PRO A 333 0.61 19.64 -8.36
CA PRO A 333 1.01 19.84 -9.74
C PRO A 333 0.64 21.24 -10.23
N GLU A 334 1.44 21.77 -11.13
CA GLU A 334 1.12 23.01 -11.82
C GLU A 334 -0.06 22.79 -12.79
N PRO A 335 -0.96 23.77 -12.94
CA PRO A 335 -2.12 23.66 -13.82
C PRO A 335 -1.75 23.50 -15.30
#